data_b3c6cc1c9ccc6e1433ef21da8ddfb18c
#
_entry.id   b3c6cc1c9ccc6e1433ef21da8ddfb18c
#
_cell.length_a   1.000
_cell.length_b   1.000
_cell.length_c   1.000
_cell.angle_alpha   90.00
_cell.angle_beta   90.00
_cell.angle_gamma   90.00
#
_symmetry.space_group_name_H-M   'P 1'
#
loop_
_entity.id
_entity.type
_entity.pdbx_description
1 polymer ?
#
loop_
_entity_poly.entity_id
_entity_poly.type
_entity_poly.pdbx_seq_one_letter_code
_entity_poly.pdbx_strand_id
1 'polypeptide(L)'
;VAARDARKGRAKGKHPKPPSDKPRPEEQSNLSDPDSELMRQSKQHEYRQAYNAQAVVDAEGSQLILGARVSNCASDRNELVADIAAIPTELGAPGMVLADNGYANGEEVSSLAEADIEVLVATGTEGHRRLHDFRPSKTERPAKEPKTEWLLDMAAKLASEEGRALYKLRQRTVEPVFGIVKSVLGFTHFSLRGLDKVAGEWDLVSLAYNCKRLHKLKLEMAK
;
A
#
# COMPACT_ATOMS: atom_id res chain seq x y z
N VAL A 1 4.24 26.52 -3.65
CA VAL A 1 4.19 27.85 -4.27
C VAL A 1 5.14 27.87 -5.46
N ALA A 2 6.46 27.60 -5.30
CA ALA A 2 7.44 27.64 -6.38
C ALA A 2 7.11 26.76 -7.61
N ALA A 3 6.63 25.53 -7.41
CA ALA A 3 6.23 24.63 -8.49
C ALA A 3 4.99 25.13 -9.27
N ARG A 4 4.14 25.93 -8.64
CA ARG A 4 2.98 26.56 -9.29
C ARG A 4 3.40 27.74 -10.15
N ASP A 5 4.33 28.53 -9.66
CA ASP A 5 4.79 29.76 -10.34
C ASP A 5 5.68 29.43 -11.54
N ALA A 6 6.32 28.24 -11.55
CA ALA A 6 7.12 27.73 -12.66
C ALA A 6 6.27 27.20 -13.85
N ARG A 7 4.95 27.02 -13.72
CA ARG A 7 4.10 26.56 -14.82
C ARG A 7 3.85 27.67 -15.81
N LYS A 8 4.21 27.45 -17.09
CA LYS A 8 3.87 28.34 -18.19
C LYS A 8 2.34 28.37 -18.37
N GLY A 9 1.71 29.50 -18.04
CA GLY A 9 0.28 29.73 -18.18
C GLY A 9 -0.34 30.41 -16.96
N ARG A 10 -1.55 30.99 -17.12
CA ARG A 10 -2.26 31.67 -16.03
C ARG A 10 -2.70 30.64 -14.99
N ALA A 11 -2.10 30.68 -13.82
CA ALA A 11 -2.43 29.77 -12.72
C ALA A 11 -3.92 29.90 -12.35
N LYS A 12 -4.69 28.82 -12.52
CA LYS A 12 -6.10 28.77 -12.12
C LYS A 12 -6.20 28.48 -10.60
N GLY A 13 -6.97 29.29 -9.90
CA GLY A 13 -7.27 29.12 -8.48
C GLY A 13 -6.56 30.10 -7.54
N LYS A 14 -7.01 30.17 -6.29
CA LYS A 14 -6.43 31.03 -5.25
C LYS A 14 -5.03 30.54 -4.87
N HIS A 15 -4.14 31.45 -4.49
CA HIS A 15 -2.84 31.10 -3.92
C HIS A 15 -3.02 30.18 -2.70
N PRO A 16 -2.18 29.16 -2.53
CA PRO A 16 -2.18 28.37 -1.31
C PRO A 16 -1.93 29.31 -0.13
N LYS A 17 -2.75 29.22 0.88
CA LYS A 17 -2.51 29.94 2.13
C LYS A 17 -1.27 29.33 2.79
N PRO A 18 -0.43 30.13 3.47
CA PRO A 18 0.66 29.60 4.29
C PRO A 18 0.08 28.63 5.33
N PRO A 19 0.86 27.64 5.78
CA PRO A 19 0.45 26.78 6.89
C PRO A 19 0.04 27.64 8.08
N SER A 20 -1.07 27.27 8.73
CA SER A 20 -1.56 27.97 9.93
C SER A 20 -1.10 27.19 11.16
N ASP A 21 -0.51 27.87 12.14
CA ASP A 21 -0.16 27.31 13.45
C ASP A 21 -1.41 27.05 14.32
N LYS A 22 -2.59 27.49 13.86
CA LYS A 22 -3.84 27.25 14.56
C LYS A 22 -4.53 26.02 13.97
N PRO A 23 -4.97 25.07 14.80
CA PRO A 23 -5.75 23.93 14.35
C PRO A 23 -7.04 24.39 13.66
N ARG A 24 -7.51 23.64 12.69
CA ARG A 24 -8.79 23.90 12.04
C ARG A 24 -9.92 23.55 13.02
N PRO A 25 -11.08 24.24 12.94
CA PRO A 25 -12.21 23.93 13.83
C PRO A 25 -12.69 22.47 13.74
N GLU A 26 -12.45 21.82 12.58
CA GLU A 26 -12.84 20.43 12.32
C GLU A 26 -11.71 19.43 12.59
N GLU A 27 -10.52 19.92 12.96
CA GLU A 27 -9.37 19.06 13.24
C GLU A 27 -9.61 18.27 14.52
N GLN A 28 -9.50 16.95 14.41
CA GLN A 28 -9.72 16.04 15.52
C GLN A 28 -8.39 15.44 15.94
N SER A 29 -8.11 15.45 17.23
CA SER A 29 -6.97 14.76 17.80
C SER A 29 -7.44 13.75 18.84
N ASN A 30 -6.86 12.57 18.84
CA ASN A 30 -7.12 11.56 19.85
C ASN A 30 -6.27 11.85 21.08
N LEU A 31 -6.90 12.30 22.17
CA LEU A 31 -6.19 12.64 23.41
C LEU A 31 -5.52 11.42 24.07
N SER A 32 -5.98 10.22 23.79
CA SER A 32 -5.41 8.98 24.34
C SER A 32 -4.28 8.41 23.49
N ASP A 33 -4.22 8.78 22.22
CA ASP A 33 -3.24 8.31 21.24
C ASP A 33 -3.08 9.35 20.14
N PRO A 34 -2.29 10.42 20.38
CA PRO A 34 -2.17 11.55 19.47
C PRO A 34 -1.56 11.19 18.11
N ASP A 35 -0.82 10.08 18.03
CA ASP A 35 -0.18 9.62 16.79
C ASP A 35 -1.17 8.89 15.87
N SER A 36 -2.33 8.45 16.39
CA SER A 36 -3.32 7.76 15.60
C SER A 36 -4.13 8.72 14.73
N GLU A 37 -4.52 8.28 13.54
CA GLU A 37 -5.28 9.07 12.59
C GLU A 37 -6.64 8.44 12.28
N LEU A 38 -7.59 9.28 11.85
CA LEU A 38 -8.91 8.84 11.44
C LEU A 38 -8.86 8.11 10.09
N MET A 39 -8.99 6.80 10.12
CA MET A 39 -8.97 5.93 8.95
C MET A 39 -10.26 5.14 8.84
N ARG A 40 -10.57 4.68 7.62
CA ARG A 40 -11.62 3.70 7.37
C ARG A 40 -11.16 2.64 6.40
N GLN A 41 -11.48 1.41 6.68
CA GLN A 41 -11.10 0.27 5.86
C GLN A 41 -11.82 0.23 4.49
N SER A 42 -13.05 0.70 4.44
CA SER A 42 -13.82 0.84 3.19
C SER A 42 -14.93 1.88 3.33
N LYS A 43 -15.57 2.24 2.22
CA LYS A 43 -16.70 3.19 2.20
C LYS A 43 -17.89 2.79 3.06
N GLN A 44 -17.99 1.50 3.43
CA GLN A 44 -19.08 0.95 4.23
C GLN A 44 -18.74 0.90 5.73
N HIS A 45 -17.50 1.13 6.10
CA HIS A 45 -17.06 1.13 7.50
C HIS A 45 -17.03 2.55 8.06
N GLU A 46 -17.20 2.64 9.35
CA GLU A 46 -17.05 3.88 10.12
C GLU A 46 -15.58 4.30 10.16
N TYR A 47 -15.34 5.60 10.35
CA TYR A 47 -14.01 6.10 10.65
C TYR A 47 -13.61 5.70 12.07
N ARG A 48 -12.39 5.24 12.22
CA ARG A 48 -11.80 4.87 13.51
C ARG A 48 -10.40 5.41 13.60
N GLN A 49 -9.97 5.71 14.81
CA GLN A 49 -8.58 5.99 15.10
C GLN A 49 -7.77 4.72 14.84
N ALA A 50 -6.79 4.79 13.98
CA ALA A 50 -6.07 3.63 13.49
C ALA A 50 -4.66 4.00 13.01
N TYR A 51 -3.88 2.96 12.74
CA TYR A 51 -2.59 3.00 12.07
C TYR A 51 -2.67 2.15 10.81
N ASN A 52 -1.84 2.45 9.84
CA ASN A 52 -1.71 1.72 8.60
C ASN A 52 -0.50 0.79 8.68
N ALA A 53 -0.75 -0.53 8.76
CA ALA A 53 0.29 -1.55 8.83
C ALA A 53 0.66 -2.00 7.42
N GLN A 54 1.90 -1.81 7.05
CA GLN A 54 2.49 -2.14 5.76
C GLN A 54 3.37 -3.39 5.87
N ALA A 55 3.40 -4.19 4.81
CA ALA A 55 4.27 -5.36 4.70
C ALA A 55 4.74 -5.56 3.27
N VAL A 56 6.04 -5.71 3.11
CA VAL A 56 6.66 -6.17 1.86
C VAL A 56 6.85 -7.67 1.96
N VAL A 57 6.30 -8.41 1.03
CA VAL A 57 6.25 -9.87 1.06
C VAL A 57 6.95 -10.45 -0.16
N ASP A 58 7.78 -11.47 0.05
CA ASP A 58 8.42 -12.21 -1.03
C ASP A 58 7.38 -12.89 -1.94
N ALA A 59 7.51 -12.63 -3.24
CA ALA A 59 6.63 -13.17 -4.29
C ALA A 59 7.19 -14.44 -4.96
N GLU A 60 8.44 -14.82 -4.69
CA GLU A 60 9.12 -15.97 -5.31
C GLU A 60 8.82 -17.32 -4.64
N GLY A 61 7.87 -17.34 -3.72
CA GLY A 61 7.32 -18.56 -3.14
C GLY A 61 7.54 -18.73 -1.64
N SER A 62 8.46 -18.02 -1.01
CA SER A 62 8.65 -18.11 0.44
C SER A 62 7.48 -17.47 1.19
N GLN A 63 6.88 -16.42 0.67
CA GLN A 63 5.87 -15.60 1.33
C GLN A 63 6.36 -15.01 2.68
N LEU A 64 7.66 -14.82 2.84
CA LEU A 64 8.22 -14.17 4.02
C LEU A 64 7.95 -12.67 3.96
N ILE A 65 7.70 -12.08 5.11
CA ILE A 65 7.66 -10.62 5.27
C ILE A 65 9.11 -10.15 5.30
N LEU A 66 9.52 -9.40 4.27
CA LEU A 66 10.89 -8.87 4.10
C LEU A 66 11.03 -7.48 4.70
N GLY A 67 9.97 -6.68 4.67
CA GLY A 67 9.88 -5.37 5.28
C GLY A 67 8.55 -5.19 5.99
N ALA A 68 8.59 -4.61 7.17
CA ALA A 68 7.41 -4.31 7.98
C ALA A 68 7.48 -2.87 8.45
N ARG A 69 6.39 -2.12 8.30
CA ARG A 69 6.34 -0.72 8.72
C ARG A 69 4.93 -0.34 9.17
N VAL A 70 4.84 0.62 10.04
CA VAL A 70 3.57 1.25 10.43
C VAL A 70 3.62 2.73 10.08
N SER A 71 2.55 3.21 9.49
CA SER A 71 2.33 4.62 9.17
C SER A 71 1.05 5.12 9.85
N ASN A 72 0.99 6.40 10.16
CA ASN A 72 -0.25 7.07 10.54
C ASN A 72 -0.93 7.74 9.33
N CYS A 73 -0.45 7.49 8.12
CA CYS A 73 -1.06 7.98 6.90
C CYS A 73 -2.23 7.07 6.49
N ALA A 74 -3.41 7.66 6.28
CA ALA A 74 -4.60 6.91 5.85
C ALA A 74 -4.56 6.49 4.36
N SER A 75 -3.57 6.95 3.61
CA SER A 75 -3.41 6.70 2.18
C SER A 75 -2.07 6.05 1.91
N ASP A 76 -2.06 4.95 1.15
CA ASP A 76 -0.84 4.24 0.75
C ASP A 76 -0.05 4.96 -0.36
N ARG A 77 -0.59 6.06 -0.89
CA ARG A 77 -0.09 6.70 -2.11
C ARG A 77 1.37 7.16 -2.06
N ASN A 78 1.87 7.51 -0.89
CA ASN A 78 3.24 8.01 -0.68
C ASN A 78 4.04 7.09 0.25
N GLU A 79 3.67 5.82 0.31
CA GLU A 79 4.25 4.88 1.27
C GLU A 79 5.19 3.87 0.60
N LEU A 80 5.13 3.73 -0.74
CA LEU A 80 5.82 2.67 -1.48
C LEU A 80 7.34 2.72 -1.32
N VAL A 81 7.95 3.90 -1.49
CA VAL A 81 9.41 4.07 -1.33
C VAL A 81 9.83 3.76 0.09
N ALA A 82 9.07 4.24 1.08
CA ALA A 82 9.37 3.99 2.49
C ALA A 82 9.18 2.51 2.88
N ASP A 83 8.21 1.83 2.27
CA ASP A 83 8.00 0.40 2.49
C ASP A 83 9.13 -0.44 1.92
N ILE A 84 9.62 -0.11 0.73
CA ILE A 84 10.78 -0.78 0.13
C ILE A 84 12.06 -0.50 0.93
N ALA A 85 12.24 0.72 1.44
CA ALA A 85 13.35 1.08 2.31
C ALA A 85 13.33 0.36 3.67
N ALA A 86 12.18 -0.21 4.08
CA ALA A 86 12.09 -1.03 5.29
C ALA A 86 12.64 -2.46 5.11
N ILE A 87 13.01 -2.86 3.89
CA ILE A 87 13.71 -4.13 3.66
C ILE A 87 15.13 -4.01 4.21
N PRO A 88 15.59 -4.94 5.07
CA PRO A 88 16.97 -4.95 5.54
C PRO A 88 17.97 -4.99 4.38
N THR A 89 19.00 -4.15 4.45
CA THR A 89 20.02 -4.04 3.39
C THR A 89 20.77 -5.34 3.11
N GLU A 90 20.83 -6.23 4.09
CA GLU A 90 21.44 -7.56 3.97
C GLU A 90 20.67 -8.48 3.01
N LEU A 91 19.40 -8.21 2.76
CA LEU A 91 18.58 -8.96 1.81
C LEU A 91 18.72 -8.44 0.37
N GLY A 92 19.37 -7.28 0.21
CA GLY A 92 19.48 -6.61 -1.09
C GLY A 92 18.19 -5.88 -1.50
N ALA A 93 18.28 -5.17 -2.64
CA ALA A 93 17.13 -4.49 -3.23
C ALA A 93 16.31 -5.46 -4.09
N PRO A 94 14.97 -5.36 -4.09
CA PRO A 94 14.14 -6.15 -4.99
C PRO A 94 14.33 -5.68 -6.44
N GLY A 95 14.38 -6.59 -7.40
CA GLY A 95 14.38 -6.22 -8.82
C GLY A 95 13.01 -5.74 -9.32
N MET A 96 11.93 -6.20 -8.67
CA MET A 96 10.56 -5.85 -9.04
C MET A 96 9.64 -5.74 -7.82
N VAL A 97 8.71 -4.83 -7.88
CA VAL A 97 7.67 -4.60 -6.84
C VAL A 97 6.29 -4.64 -7.46
N LEU A 98 5.40 -5.39 -6.82
CA LEU A 98 3.98 -5.48 -7.19
C LEU A 98 3.13 -4.78 -6.12
N ALA A 99 2.41 -3.73 -6.48
CA ALA A 99 1.60 -2.96 -5.55
C ALA A 99 0.16 -2.80 -6.04
N ASP A 100 -0.76 -2.50 -5.12
CA ASP A 100 -2.14 -2.23 -5.51
C ASP A 100 -2.35 -0.78 -5.97
N ASN A 101 -3.58 -0.46 -6.35
CA ASN A 101 -3.92 0.90 -6.82
C ASN A 101 -3.77 1.98 -5.74
N GLY A 102 -3.74 1.62 -4.46
CA GLY A 102 -3.52 2.55 -3.36
C GLY A 102 -2.16 3.26 -3.46
N TYR A 103 -1.16 2.54 -3.96
CA TYR A 103 0.22 3.01 -4.16
C TYR A 103 0.46 3.73 -5.50
N ALA A 104 -0.57 3.96 -6.31
CA ALA A 104 -0.39 4.56 -7.64
C ALA A 104 0.06 6.03 -7.55
N ASN A 105 1.37 6.24 -7.50
CA ASN A 105 2.04 7.55 -7.48
C ASN A 105 3.21 7.57 -8.46
N GLY A 106 3.11 8.41 -9.50
CA GLY A 106 4.15 8.49 -10.54
C GLY A 106 5.51 8.98 -10.05
N GLU A 107 5.55 9.82 -9.02
CA GLU A 107 6.80 10.32 -8.44
C GLU A 107 7.55 9.18 -7.74
N GLU A 108 6.85 8.36 -6.95
CA GLU A 108 7.46 7.20 -6.27
C GLU A 108 7.87 6.10 -7.24
N VAL A 109 7.01 5.82 -8.25
CA VAL A 109 7.35 4.86 -9.31
C VAL A 109 8.61 5.29 -10.07
N SER A 110 8.75 6.59 -10.38
CA SER A 110 9.94 7.13 -11.03
C SER A 110 11.18 7.04 -10.13
N SER A 111 11.04 7.36 -8.84
CA SER A 111 12.15 7.26 -7.88
C SER A 111 12.66 5.83 -7.73
N LEU A 112 11.78 4.83 -7.71
CA LEU A 112 12.18 3.43 -7.65
C LEU A 112 12.81 2.96 -8.97
N ALA A 113 12.33 3.44 -10.11
CA ALA A 113 12.93 3.15 -11.41
C ALA A 113 14.36 3.73 -11.54
N GLU A 114 14.64 4.90 -10.95
CA GLU A 114 15.99 5.47 -10.86
C GLU A 114 16.93 4.60 -9.98
N ALA A 115 16.36 3.83 -9.05
CA ALA A 115 17.08 2.86 -8.22
C ALA A 115 17.14 1.45 -8.85
N ASP A 116 16.82 1.30 -10.14
CA ASP A 116 16.78 0.04 -10.90
C ASP A 116 15.77 -0.98 -10.34
N ILE A 117 14.68 -0.48 -9.75
CA ILE A 117 13.56 -1.29 -9.23
C ILE A 117 12.36 -1.13 -10.15
N GLU A 118 11.95 -2.21 -10.81
CA GLU A 118 10.73 -2.18 -11.63
C GLU A 118 9.48 -2.23 -10.76
N VAL A 119 8.49 -1.37 -11.07
CA VAL A 119 7.22 -1.32 -10.34
C VAL A 119 6.07 -1.69 -11.26
N LEU A 120 5.22 -2.61 -10.81
CA LEU A 120 3.92 -2.90 -11.40
C LEU A 120 2.81 -2.54 -10.40
N VAL A 121 2.09 -1.47 -10.68
CA VAL A 121 1.00 -0.97 -9.83
C VAL A 121 -0.30 -0.87 -10.62
N ALA A 122 -1.43 -1.28 -10.03
CA ALA A 122 -2.72 -1.16 -10.69
C ALA A 122 -3.06 0.30 -11.00
N THR A 123 -3.50 0.58 -12.21
CA THR A 123 -3.84 1.93 -12.70
C THR A 123 -5.31 2.31 -12.49
N GLY A 124 -6.12 1.41 -11.95
CA GLY A 124 -7.55 1.60 -11.72
C GLY A 124 -8.12 0.58 -10.74
N THR A 125 -9.29 0.87 -10.22
CA THR A 125 -10.07 -0.13 -9.50
C THR A 125 -10.54 -1.18 -10.51
N GLU A 126 -9.91 -2.36 -10.49
CA GLU A 126 -10.49 -3.52 -11.13
C GLU A 126 -11.89 -3.70 -10.55
N GLY A 127 -12.89 -3.50 -11.39
CA GLY A 127 -14.25 -3.85 -11.03
C GLY A 127 -14.29 -5.34 -10.76
N HIS A 128 -14.24 -5.73 -9.50
CA HIS A 128 -14.49 -7.12 -9.12
C HIS A 128 -15.92 -7.45 -9.54
N ARG A 129 -16.09 -7.90 -10.76
CA ARG A 129 -17.28 -8.66 -11.16
C ARG A 129 -17.25 -9.93 -10.32
N ARG A 130 -17.95 -9.90 -9.20
CA ARG A 130 -18.25 -11.14 -8.48
C ARG A 130 -19.03 -12.02 -9.44
N LEU A 131 -18.55 -13.21 -9.68
CA LEU A 131 -19.17 -14.22 -10.58
C LEU A 131 -20.67 -14.47 -10.27
N HIS A 132 -21.18 -13.95 -9.15
CA HIS A 132 -22.54 -14.10 -8.67
C HIS A 132 -23.20 -12.76 -8.26
N ASP A 133 -22.83 -11.65 -8.89
CA ASP A 133 -23.54 -10.39 -8.67
C ASP A 133 -24.75 -10.32 -9.59
N PHE A 134 -25.92 -10.73 -9.08
CA PHE A 134 -27.22 -10.69 -9.77
C PHE A 134 -27.81 -9.29 -9.85
N ARG A 135 -27.13 -8.27 -9.36
CA ARG A 135 -27.58 -6.88 -9.47
C ARG A 135 -27.49 -6.43 -10.92
N PRO A 136 -28.52 -5.73 -11.44
CA PRO A 136 -28.44 -5.17 -12.78
C PRO A 136 -27.19 -4.29 -12.87
N SER A 137 -26.38 -4.51 -13.90
CA SER A 137 -25.21 -3.71 -14.21
C SER A 137 -25.61 -2.23 -14.22
N LYS A 138 -25.15 -1.45 -13.21
CA LYS A 138 -25.20 0.00 -13.36
C LYS A 138 -24.36 0.29 -14.59
N THR A 139 -24.98 0.94 -15.59
CA THR A 139 -24.39 1.38 -16.83
C THR A 139 -22.86 1.55 -16.71
N GLU A 140 -22.14 0.77 -17.49
CA GLU A 140 -20.67 0.81 -17.52
C GLU A 140 -20.26 2.27 -17.75
N ARG A 141 -19.80 2.93 -16.70
CA ARG A 141 -19.13 4.21 -16.88
C ARG A 141 -17.89 3.89 -17.69
N PRO A 142 -17.67 4.52 -18.84
CA PRO A 142 -16.44 4.28 -19.58
C PRO A 142 -15.26 4.47 -18.63
N ALA A 143 -14.34 3.53 -18.64
CA ALA A 143 -13.11 3.64 -17.85
C ALA A 143 -12.50 5.00 -18.18
N LYS A 144 -12.22 5.82 -17.15
CA LYS A 144 -11.57 7.10 -17.36
C LYS A 144 -10.21 6.80 -17.96
N GLU A 145 -10.00 7.29 -19.19
CA GLU A 145 -8.68 7.20 -19.81
C GLU A 145 -7.62 7.80 -18.88
N PRO A 146 -6.49 7.10 -18.72
CA PRO A 146 -5.37 7.62 -17.94
C PRO A 146 -4.93 8.96 -18.54
N LYS A 147 -4.73 9.98 -17.69
CA LYS A 147 -4.40 11.33 -18.15
C LYS A 147 -2.91 11.64 -18.17
N THR A 148 -2.09 10.74 -17.65
CA THR A 148 -0.65 10.93 -17.50
C THR A 148 0.09 9.82 -18.22
N GLU A 149 1.21 10.15 -18.85
CA GLU A 149 2.02 9.25 -19.67
C GLU A 149 2.42 7.98 -18.91
N TRP A 150 2.93 8.12 -17.68
CA TRP A 150 3.31 6.98 -16.86
C TRP A 150 2.16 5.99 -16.56
N LEU A 151 0.91 6.50 -16.45
CA LEU A 151 -0.27 5.65 -16.27
C LEU A 151 -0.63 4.89 -17.54
N LEU A 152 -0.40 5.48 -18.72
CA LEU A 152 -0.59 4.81 -20.00
C LEU A 152 0.43 3.68 -20.17
N ASP A 153 1.69 3.95 -19.87
CA ASP A 153 2.76 2.96 -19.91
C ASP A 153 2.51 1.81 -18.93
N MET A 154 2.10 2.14 -17.70
CA MET A 154 1.75 1.14 -16.70
C MET A 154 0.54 0.30 -17.13
N ALA A 155 -0.49 0.93 -17.71
CA ALA A 155 -1.65 0.22 -18.23
C ALA A 155 -1.26 -0.72 -19.39
N ALA A 156 -0.36 -0.29 -20.27
CA ALA A 156 0.17 -1.12 -21.35
C ALA A 156 0.98 -2.32 -20.81
N LYS A 157 1.86 -2.09 -19.82
CA LYS A 157 2.61 -3.18 -19.14
C LYS A 157 1.65 -4.21 -18.52
N LEU A 158 0.66 -3.76 -17.76
CA LEU A 158 -0.33 -4.62 -17.11
C LEU A 158 -1.24 -5.35 -18.12
N ALA A 159 -1.45 -4.80 -19.32
CA ALA A 159 -2.24 -5.42 -20.38
C ALA A 159 -1.48 -6.50 -21.13
N SER A 160 -0.16 -6.56 -21.06
CA SER A 160 0.66 -7.61 -21.62
C SER A 160 0.37 -8.97 -20.96
N GLU A 161 0.69 -10.06 -21.63
CA GLU A 161 0.51 -11.42 -21.07
C GLU A 161 1.44 -11.60 -19.84
N GLU A 162 2.68 -11.18 -19.96
CA GLU A 162 3.68 -11.21 -18.89
C GLU A 162 3.27 -10.36 -17.69
N GLY A 163 2.90 -9.08 -17.91
CA GLY A 163 2.46 -8.19 -16.84
C GLY A 163 1.23 -8.70 -16.09
N ARG A 164 0.27 -9.32 -16.80
CA ARG A 164 -0.88 -9.97 -16.16
C ARG A 164 -0.48 -11.18 -15.30
N ALA A 165 0.45 -11.99 -15.81
CA ALA A 165 0.93 -13.16 -15.07
C ALA A 165 1.65 -12.73 -13.79
N LEU A 166 2.56 -11.75 -13.89
CA LEU A 166 3.29 -11.18 -12.75
C LEU A 166 2.34 -10.52 -11.74
N TYR A 167 1.42 -9.68 -12.21
CA TYR A 167 0.50 -8.98 -11.31
C TYR A 167 -0.44 -9.93 -10.53
N LYS A 168 -0.79 -11.08 -11.10
CA LYS A 168 -1.55 -12.12 -10.39
C LYS A 168 -0.81 -12.70 -9.18
N LEU A 169 0.53 -12.63 -9.13
CA LEU A 169 1.30 -13.08 -7.97
C LEU A 169 0.92 -12.31 -6.71
N ARG A 170 0.57 -11.02 -6.83
CA ARG A 170 0.14 -10.19 -5.70
C ARG A 170 -0.98 -10.86 -4.87
N GLN A 171 -1.99 -11.41 -5.54
CA GLN A 171 -3.12 -12.08 -4.86
C GLN A 171 -2.70 -13.35 -4.12
N ARG A 172 -1.60 -13.98 -4.54
CA ARG A 172 -1.10 -15.22 -3.95
C ARG A 172 -0.05 -14.98 -2.87
N THR A 173 0.41 -13.75 -2.71
CA THR A 173 1.49 -13.39 -1.78
C THR A 173 0.97 -12.58 -0.60
N VAL A 174 0.61 -11.34 -0.79
CA VAL A 174 0.26 -10.42 0.30
C VAL A 174 -1.07 -10.78 0.97
N GLU A 175 -2.10 -11.12 0.18
CA GLU A 175 -3.43 -11.42 0.73
C GLU A 175 -3.43 -12.65 1.67
N PRO A 176 -2.79 -13.79 1.33
CA PRO A 176 -2.67 -14.92 2.25
C PRO A 176 -1.88 -14.58 3.52
N VAL A 177 -0.83 -13.77 3.43
CA VAL A 177 -0.04 -13.36 4.60
C VAL A 177 -0.90 -12.60 5.60
N PHE A 178 -1.59 -11.56 5.16
CA PHE A 178 -2.53 -10.83 6.02
C PHE A 178 -3.69 -11.71 6.50
N GLY A 179 -4.16 -12.65 5.68
CA GLY A 179 -5.15 -13.66 6.08
C GLY A 179 -4.66 -14.53 7.25
N ILE A 180 -3.42 -15.00 7.20
CA ILE A 180 -2.81 -15.80 8.26
C ILE A 180 -2.59 -14.94 9.52
N VAL A 181 -2.07 -13.72 9.37
CA VAL A 181 -1.87 -12.81 10.51
C VAL A 181 -3.19 -12.56 11.24
N LYS A 182 -4.28 -12.29 10.52
CA LYS A 182 -5.59 -12.00 11.13
C LYS A 182 -6.30 -13.25 11.65
N SER A 183 -6.32 -14.33 10.87
CA SER A 183 -7.17 -15.50 11.17
C SER A 183 -6.46 -16.58 11.98
N VAL A 184 -5.14 -16.74 11.80
CA VAL A 184 -4.37 -17.82 12.46
C VAL A 184 -3.59 -17.29 13.66
N LEU A 185 -2.96 -16.11 13.55
CA LEU A 185 -2.28 -15.47 14.67
C LEU A 185 -3.23 -14.65 15.54
N GLY A 186 -4.47 -14.38 15.07
CA GLY A 186 -5.48 -13.64 15.81
C GLY A 186 -5.21 -12.14 15.93
N PHE A 187 -4.25 -11.62 15.18
CA PHE A 187 -3.90 -10.21 15.24
C PHE A 187 -4.82 -9.38 14.33
N THR A 188 -5.83 -8.77 14.92
CA THR A 188 -6.86 -8.00 14.21
C THR A 188 -6.82 -6.51 14.50
N HIS A 189 -6.13 -6.09 15.55
CA HIS A 189 -5.96 -4.70 15.98
C HIS A 189 -4.70 -4.55 16.82
N PHE A 190 -4.17 -3.35 16.88
CA PHE A 190 -3.06 -3.00 17.76
C PHE A 190 -3.52 -2.86 19.20
N SER A 191 -2.71 -3.35 20.13
CA SER A 191 -2.96 -3.26 21.56
C SER A 191 -2.22 -2.08 22.19
N LEU A 192 -1.09 -1.69 21.60
CA LEU A 192 -0.26 -0.58 22.03
C LEU A 192 -0.73 0.74 21.42
N ARG A 193 -0.24 1.85 21.95
CA ARG A 193 -0.52 3.22 21.51
C ARG A 193 0.80 3.98 21.32
N GLY A 194 0.77 4.96 20.40
CA GLY A 194 1.95 5.68 19.96
C GLY A 194 2.69 4.93 18.85
N LEU A 195 3.08 5.67 17.80
CA LEU A 195 3.60 5.11 16.55
C LEU A 195 4.77 4.14 16.79
N ASP A 196 5.74 4.50 17.61
CA ASP A 196 6.92 3.66 17.89
C ASP A 196 6.57 2.32 18.53
N LYS A 197 5.64 2.31 19.49
CA LYS A 197 5.23 1.08 20.16
C LYS A 197 4.39 0.20 19.26
N VAL A 198 3.53 0.80 18.46
CA VAL A 198 2.71 0.10 17.45
C VAL A 198 3.59 -0.49 16.35
N ALA A 199 4.65 0.22 15.95
CA ALA A 199 5.65 -0.34 15.01
C ALA A 199 6.35 -1.57 15.62
N GLY A 200 6.82 -1.49 16.87
CA GLY A 200 7.41 -2.64 17.56
C GLY A 200 6.44 -3.83 17.72
N GLU A 201 5.13 -3.56 17.94
CA GLU A 201 4.10 -4.60 17.98
C GLU A 201 3.95 -5.27 16.61
N TRP A 202 3.98 -4.49 15.53
CA TRP A 202 3.92 -5.00 14.15
C TRP A 202 5.16 -5.82 13.77
N ASP A 203 6.33 -5.41 14.21
CA ASP A 203 7.58 -6.15 14.02
C ASP A 203 7.53 -7.52 14.71
N LEU A 204 7.01 -7.59 15.94
CA LEU A 204 6.83 -8.86 16.67
C LEU A 204 5.83 -9.80 15.97
N VAL A 205 4.73 -9.26 15.44
CA VAL A 205 3.75 -10.04 14.67
C VAL A 205 4.37 -10.57 13.38
N SER A 206 5.12 -9.74 12.68
CA SER A 206 5.83 -10.10 11.45
C SER A 206 6.90 -11.16 11.70
N LEU A 207 7.65 -11.04 12.80
CA LEU A 207 8.61 -12.06 13.24
C LEU A 207 7.92 -13.39 13.56
N ALA A 208 6.83 -13.38 14.32
CA ALA A 208 6.08 -14.58 14.67
C ALA A 208 5.54 -15.28 13.40
N TYR A 209 5.03 -14.51 12.45
CA TYR A 209 4.62 -15.04 11.14
C TYR A 209 5.80 -15.67 10.41
N ASN A 210 6.93 -14.96 10.30
CA ASN A 210 8.12 -15.45 9.60
C ASN A 210 8.69 -16.71 10.24
N CYS A 211 8.77 -16.80 11.56
CA CYS A 211 9.21 -18.01 12.27
C CYS A 211 8.33 -19.22 11.92
N LYS A 212 7.01 -19.03 11.93
CA LYS A 212 6.06 -20.09 11.56
C LYS A 212 6.21 -20.51 10.10
N ARG A 213 6.39 -19.53 9.20
CA ARG A 213 6.56 -19.78 7.77
C ARG A 213 7.87 -20.50 7.47
N LEU A 214 8.98 -20.07 8.06
CA LEU A 214 10.28 -20.72 7.93
C LEU A 214 10.26 -22.17 8.42
N HIS A 215 9.59 -22.45 9.55
CA HIS A 215 9.43 -23.81 10.04
C HIS A 215 8.70 -24.68 9.00
N LYS A 216 7.62 -24.17 8.41
CA LYS A 216 6.88 -24.88 7.36
C LYS A 216 7.73 -25.13 6.12
N LEU A 217 8.48 -24.13 5.65
CA LEU A 217 9.37 -24.27 4.50
C LEU A 217 10.46 -25.32 4.74
N LYS A 218 11.06 -25.35 5.94
CA LYS A 218 12.03 -26.41 6.30
C LYS A 218 11.43 -27.81 6.23
N LEU A 219 10.19 -27.98 6.67
CA LEU A 219 9.50 -29.27 6.58
C LEU A 219 9.17 -29.68 5.14
N GLU A 220 8.91 -28.73 4.26
CA GLU A 220 8.65 -28.95 2.84
C GLU A 220 9.94 -29.33 2.09
N MET A 221 11.08 -28.73 2.45
CA MET A 221 12.40 -29.06 1.88
C MET A 221 12.97 -30.39 2.35
N ALA A 222 12.49 -30.91 3.48
CA ALA A 222 12.93 -32.20 4.05
C ALA A 222 12.18 -33.43 3.50
N LYS A 223 11.23 -33.21 2.60
CA LYS A 223 10.43 -34.24 1.91
C LYS A 223 10.98 -34.55 0.53
#